data_57b9a215d759ae82269aa82fa4e5c204
#
_entry.id   57b9a215d759ae82269aa82fa4e5c204
#
_cell.length_a   1.000
_cell.length_b   1.000
_cell.length_c   1.000
_cell.angle_alpha   90.00
_cell.angle_beta   90.00
_cell.angle_gamma   90.00
#
_symmetry.space_group_name_H-M   'P 1'
#
loop_
_entity.id
_entity.type
_entity.pdbx_description
1 polymer ?
#
loop_
_entity_poly.entity_id
_entity_poly.type
_entity_poly.pdbx_seq_one_letter_code
_entity_poly.pdbx_strand_id
1 'polypeptide(L)'
;MEKRIVVPIDYSDVSKDVALFADKWAVRTTGKLYFLYVSRLPQVSYYPGHFEHLDQRDENEDLYTLENFLGQFGLKSNFEFSHEYGSPYLKIVDLVESLEADLVILSAHSHTMLGRLFLGSNTDYVMHHVHCPIYIFKKTSLQTNKIILVPLDFSEANRPVVEKANLWAERTKYELHFMHVMIPVDYSYFGAETSLGLGKAELEMTEEQGMEAMDNFLAPMKITVPEKRLVLFGNSSYSRILEYQKEVQAGLLMLAGHDHTVAGRLFLGSNTDYLLHHIDVPMYVYKC
;
A
#
# COMPACT_ATOMS: atom_id res chain seq x y z
N MET A 1 -10.59 15.78 -13.92
CA MET A 1 -11.14 14.44 -14.21
C MET A 1 -11.61 13.79 -12.91
N GLU A 2 -12.69 13.03 -12.96
CA GLU A 2 -13.17 12.19 -11.86
C GLU A 2 -12.16 11.06 -11.62
N LYS A 3 -11.79 10.82 -10.35
CA LYS A 3 -10.84 9.76 -10.00
C LYS A 3 -11.49 8.39 -10.09
N ARG A 4 -10.86 7.44 -10.79
CA ARG A 4 -11.32 6.05 -10.93
C ARG A 4 -10.65 5.19 -9.88
N ILE A 5 -11.45 4.64 -8.95
CA ILE A 5 -10.96 3.90 -7.79
C ILE A 5 -11.50 2.47 -7.84
N VAL A 6 -10.62 1.50 -8.02
CA VAL A 6 -10.98 0.07 -8.05
C VAL A 6 -10.95 -0.50 -6.62
N VAL A 7 -12.00 -1.22 -6.26
CA VAL A 7 -12.18 -1.78 -4.91
C VAL A 7 -12.64 -3.24 -5.03
N PRO A 8 -11.73 -4.20 -5.03
CA PRO A 8 -12.08 -5.61 -4.96
C PRO A 8 -12.70 -5.96 -3.61
N ILE A 9 -13.77 -6.75 -3.62
CA ILE A 9 -14.49 -7.22 -2.43
C ILE A 9 -14.82 -8.71 -2.51
N ASP A 10 -15.08 -9.33 -1.35
CA ASP A 10 -15.33 -10.78 -1.22
C ASP A 10 -16.44 -11.14 -0.25
N TYR A 11 -17.36 -10.24 0.03
CA TYR A 11 -18.47 -10.38 0.99
C TYR A 11 -18.05 -10.60 2.45
N SER A 12 -16.77 -10.50 2.80
CA SER A 12 -16.32 -10.56 4.19
C SER A 12 -16.68 -9.30 4.97
N ASP A 13 -16.61 -9.39 6.30
CA ASP A 13 -16.78 -8.22 7.18
C ASP A 13 -15.72 -7.12 6.89
N VAL A 14 -14.54 -7.53 6.44
CA VAL A 14 -13.48 -6.59 6.04
C VAL A 14 -13.88 -5.85 4.78
N SER A 15 -14.54 -6.50 3.81
CA SER A 15 -15.04 -5.86 2.58
C SER A 15 -16.03 -4.74 2.88
N LYS A 16 -16.86 -4.88 3.93
CA LYS A 16 -17.72 -3.78 4.40
C LYS A 16 -16.90 -2.57 4.86
N ASP A 17 -15.89 -2.81 5.70
CA ASP A 17 -15.04 -1.73 6.22
C ASP A 17 -14.26 -1.05 5.08
N VAL A 18 -13.77 -1.82 4.11
CA VAL A 18 -13.10 -1.31 2.90
C VAL A 18 -14.06 -0.48 2.04
N ALA A 19 -15.29 -0.94 1.80
CA ALA A 19 -16.28 -0.22 1.02
C ALA A 19 -16.62 1.13 1.66
N LEU A 20 -16.85 1.16 2.98
CA LEU A 20 -17.12 2.40 3.73
C LEU A 20 -15.90 3.35 3.76
N PHE A 21 -14.70 2.81 3.80
CA PHE A 21 -13.47 3.61 3.70
C PHE A 21 -13.32 4.21 2.31
N ALA A 22 -13.50 3.39 1.27
CA ALA A 22 -13.43 3.81 -0.14
C ALA A 22 -14.46 4.89 -0.45
N ASP A 23 -15.69 4.76 0.06
CA ASP A 23 -16.74 5.78 -0.08
C ASP A 23 -16.31 7.13 0.50
N LYS A 24 -15.79 7.15 1.73
CA LYS A 24 -15.26 8.37 2.34
C LYS A 24 -14.13 8.98 1.53
N TRP A 25 -13.29 8.14 0.94
CA TRP A 25 -12.22 8.60 0.06
C TRP A 25 -12.75 9.20 -1.23
N ALA A 26 -13.64 8.49 -1.92
CA ALA A 26 -14.24 8.93 -3.18
C ALA A 26 -14.99 10.27 -3.02
N VAL A 27 -15.80 10.42 -1.96
CA VAL A 27 -16.48 11.68 -1.65
C VAL A 27 -15.48 12.85 -1.47
N ARG A 28 -14.36 12.61 -0.79
CA ARG A 28 -13.34 13.65 -0.55
C ARG A 28 -12.51 14.01 -1.77
N THR A 29 -12.38 13.10 -2.71
CA THR A 29 -11.52 13.26 -3.91
C THR A 29 -12.32 13.46 -5.20
N THR A 30 -13.64 13.54 -5.12
CA THR A 30 -14.56 13.55 -6.28
C THR A 30 -14.30 12.36 -7.20
N GLY A 31 -14.17 11.18 -6.59
CA GLY A 31 -13.90 9.94 -7.29
C GLY A 31 -15.15 9.09 -7.47
N LYS A 32 -15.07 8.16 -8.41
CA LYS A 32 -16.04 7.10 -8.66
C LYS A 32 -15.43 5.75 -8.26
N LEU A 33 -16.22 4.93 -7.55
CA LEU A 33 -15.82 3.61 -7.12
C LEU A 33 -16.21 2.56 -8.17
N TYR A 34 -15.34 1.60 -8.37
CA TYR A 34 -15.58 0.41 -9.18
C TYR A 34 -15.36 -0.81 -8.30
N PHE A 35 -16.46 -1.35 -7.78
CA PHE A 35 -16.42 -2.57 -6.98
C PHE A 35 -16.33 -3.78 -7.90
N LEU A 36 -15.43 -4.70 -7.56
CA LEU A 36 -15.24 -5.95 -8.29
C LEU A 36 -15.36 -7.13 -7.33
N TYR A 37 -16.25 -8.04 -7.63
CA TYR A 37 -16.29 -9.37 -7.03
C TYR A 37 -15.88 -10.41 -8.07
N VAL A 38 -15.02 -11.35 -7.68
CA VAL A 38 -14.56 -12.42 -8.58
C VAL A 38 -14.84 -13.78 -7.97
N SER A 39 -15.72 -14.54 -8.62
CA SER A 39 -15.98 -15.93 -8.28
C SER A 39 -14.94 -16.83 -8.95
N ARG A 40 -14.46 -17.81 -8.20
CA ARG A 40 -13.62 -18.88 -8.80
C ARG A 40 -14.51 -19.76 -9.68
N LEU A 41 -13.98 -20.11 -10.85
CA LEU A 41 -14.60 -21.14 -11.67
C LEU A 41 -14.68 -22.45 -10.86
N PRO A 42 -15.82 -23.16 -10.89
CA PRO A 42 -15.93 -24.48 -10.27
C PRO A 42 -14.79 -25.37 -10.80
N GLN A 43 -14.05 -26.01 -9.90
CA GLN A 43 -13.08 -27.01 -10.33
C GLN A 43 -13.87 -28.19 -10.91
N VAL A 44 -13.80 -28.36 -12.21
CA VAL A 44 -14.35 -29.54 -12.87
C VAL A 44 -13.44 -30.71 -12.47
N SER A 45 -13.89 -31.51 -11.52
CA SER A 45 -13.26 -32.79 -11.21
C SER A 45 -13.49 -33.72 -12.42
N TYR A 46 -12.44 -33.96 -13.17
CA TYR A 46 -12.50 -34.86 -14.35
C TYR A 46 -12.58 -36.30 -13.85
N TYR A 47 -13.80 -36.78 -13.53
CA TYR A 47 -14.09 -38.19 -13.43
C TYR A 47 -14.74 -38.62 -14.74
N PRO A 48 -14.12 -39.55 -15.51
CA PRO A 48 -14.73 -40.07 -16.73
C PRO A 48 -16.06 -40.72 -16.39
N GLY A 49 -17.18 -40.13 -16.85
CA GLY A 49 -18.52 -40.71 -16.73
C GLY A 49 -19.54 -39.98 -15.87
N HIS A 50 -19.16 -38.95 -15.11
CA HIS A 50 -20.11 -38.10 -14.41
C HIS A 50 -19.96 -36.66 -14.90
N PHE A 51 -20.82 -36.26 -15.83
CA PHE A 51 -21.14 -34.84 -16.05
C PHE A 51 -22.24 -34.47 -15.04
N GLU A 52 -21.90 -34.16 -13.80
CA GLU A 52 -22.83 -33.43 -12.98
C GLU A 52 -22.99 -32.04 -13.62
N HIS A 53 -24.24 -31.62 -13.78
CA HIS A 53 -24.60 -30.34 -14.31
C HIS A 53 -23.82 -29.29 -13.49
N LEU A 54 -22.88 -28.63 -14.17
CA LEU A 54 -22.29 -27.39 -13.65
C LEU A 54 -23.48 -26.49 -13.33
N ASP A 55 -23.69 -26.24 -12.07
CA ASP A 55 -24.69 -25.28 -11.59
C ASP A 55 -24.41 -23.99 -12.36
N GLN A 56 -25.24 -23.71 -13.36
CA GLN A 56 -25.24 -22.41 -14.03
C GLN A 56 -25.75 -21.44 -13.00
N ARG A 57 -24.85 -20.97 -12.12
CA ARG A 57 -25.17 -19.81 -11.29
C ARG A 57 -25.52 -18.70 -12.26
N ASP A 58 -26.71 -18.19 -12.09
CA ASP A 58 -27.22 -17.09 -12.90
C ASP A 58 -26.36 -15.85 -12.59
N GLU A 59 -25.66 -15.30 -13.59
CA GLU A 59 -24.89 -14.07 -13.45
C GLU A 59 -25.74 -12.94 -12.85
N ASN A 60 -27.05 -12.95 -13.14
CA ASN A 60 -27.99 -12.00 -12.59
C ASN A 60 -28.20 -12.18 -11.07
N GLU A 61 -28.16 -13.41 -10.57
CA GLU A 61 -28.29 -13.71 -9.14
C GLU A 61 -27.04 -13.25 -8.38
N ASP A 62 -25.86 -13.44 -8.95
CA ASP A 62 -24.59 -12.99 -8.36
C ASP A 62 -24.50 -11.45 -8.35
N LEU A 63 -24.92 -10.77 -9.42
CA LEU A 63 -25.00 -9.30 -9.46
C LEU A 63 -26.03 -8.75 -8.48
N TYR A 64 -27.19 -9.38 -8.39
CA TYR A 64 -28.22 -9.01 -7.42
C TYR A 64 -27.72 -9.17 -5.98
N THR A 65 -26.96 -10.20 -5.70
CA THR A 65 -26.34 -10.43 -4.40
C THR A 65 -25.32 -9.33 -4.07
N LEU A 66 -24.51 -8.93 -5.04
CA LEU A 66 -23.52 -7.84 -4.88
C LEU A 66 -24.20 -6.49 -4.67
N GLU A 67 -25.25 -6.20 -5.43
CA GLU A 67 -26.05 -4.98 -5.27
C GLU A 67 -26.66 -4.88 -3.87
N ASN A 68 -27.26 -5.98 -3.38
CA ASN A 68 -27.84 -6.05 -2.05
C ASN A 68 -26.76 -5.90 -0.96
N PHE A 69 -25.59 -6.47 -1.15
CA PHE A 69 -24.48 -6.34 -0.21
C PHE A 69 -24.02 -4.89 -0.09
N LEU A 70 -23.80 -4.21 -1.21
CA LEU A 70 -23.37 -2.80 -1.24
C LEU A 70 -24.48 -1.85 -0.78
N GLY A 71 -25.74 -2.14 -1.14
CA GLY A 71 -26.93 -1.35 -0.78
C GLY A 71 -27.14 -1.19 0.73
N GLN A 72 -26.66 -2.15 1.53
CA GLN A 72 -26.75 -2.10 2.99
C GLN A 72 -25.86 -1.01 3.62
N PHE A 73 -24.87 -0.47 2.90
CA PHE A 73 -23.86 0.40 3.48
C PHE A 73 -24.18 1.89 3.37
N GLY A 74 -25.18 2.28 2.58
CA GLY A 74 -25.56 3.67 2.40
C GLY A 74 -24.42 4.53 1.83
N LEU A 75 -23.73 4.02 0.81
CA LEU A 75 -22.64 4.70 0.13
C LEU A 75 -23.14 6.02 -0.48
N LYS A 76 -22.31 7.06 -0.43
CA LYS A 76 -22.64 8.42 -0.86
C LYS A 76 -21.95 8.83 -2.16
N SER A 77 -20.86 8.15 -2.51
CA SER A 77 -20.14 8.36 -3.77
C SER A 77 -20.84 7.67 -4.93
N ASN A 78 -20.54 8.13 -6.14
CA ASN A 78 -20.92 7.39 -7.34
C ASN A 78 -20.14 6.08 -7.38
N PHE A 79 -20.82 4.98 -7.68
CA PHE A 79 -20.16 3.70 -7.85
C PHE A 79 -20.80 2.86 -8.97
N GLU A 80 -19.99 1.99 -9.52
CA GLU A 80 -20.38 0.86 -10.35
C GLU A 80 -19.88 -0.42 -9.70
N PHE A 81 -20.48 -1.53 -10.06
CA PHE A 81 -20.02 -2.84 -9.59
C PHE A 81 -20.11 -3.87 -10.72
N SER A 82 -19.18 -4.83 -10.67
CA SER A 82 -19.15 -5.94 -11.60
C SER A 82 -18.83 -7.23 -10.90
N HIS A 83 -19.35 -8.31 -11.47
CA HIS A 83 -19.04 -9.67 -11.07
C HIS A 83 -18.30 -10.36 -12.24
N GLU A 84 -17.19 -11.00 -11.93
CA GLU A 84 -16.34 -11.69 -12.89
C GLU A 84 -16.06 -13.13 -12.43
N TYR A 85 -15.79 -14.02 -13.39
CA TYR A 85 -15.37 -15.37 -13.10
C TYR A 85 -13.90 -15.58 -13.45
N GLY A 86 -13.15 -16.27 -12.59
CA GLY A 86 -11.77 -16.65 -12.85
C GLY A 86 -10.81 -16.42 -11.69
N SER A 87 -9.57 -16.07 -12.02
CA SER A 87 -8.54 -15.75 -11.04
C SER A 87 -8.70 -14.31 -10.53
N PRO A 88 -8.98 -14.08 -9.23
CA PRO A 88 -9.25 -12.73 -8.73
C PRO A 88 -8.14 -11.74 -9.04
N TYR A 89 -6.87 -12.12 -8.87
CA TYR A 89 -5.74 -11.24 -9.12
C TYR A 89 -5.64 -10.80 -10.59
N LEU A 90 -5.92 -11.68 -11.55
CA LEU A 90 -5.91 -11.33 -12.98
C LEU A 90 -7.05 -10.36 -13.30
N LYS A 91 -8.26 -10.66 -12.85
CA LYS A 91 -9.43 -9.80 -13.09
C LYS A 91 -9.30 -8.42 -12.45
N ILE A 92 -8.64 -8.32 -11.29
CA ILE A 92 -8.34 -7.03 -10.68
C ILE A 92 -7.36 -6.24 -11.54
N VAL A 93 -6.28 -6.85 -12.02
CA VAL A 93 -5.29 -6.20 -12.89
C VAL A 93 -5.96 -5.76 -14.20
N ASP A 94 -6.70 -6.65 -14.86
CA ASP A 94 -7.43 -6.35 -16.11
C ASP A 94 -8.37 -5.14 -15.96
N LEU A 95 -9.13 -5.07 -14.85
CA LEU A 95 -10.03 -3.96 -14.57
C LEU A 95 -9.26 -2.66 -14.32
N VAL A 96 -8.17 -2.71 -13.55
CA VAL A 96 -7.32 -1.54 -13.27
C VAL A 96 -6.74 -0.97 -14.56
N GLU A 97 -6.25 -1.82 -15.45
CA GLU A 97 -5.69 -1.41 -16.74
C GLU A 97 -6.77 -0.87 -17.67
N SER A 98 -7.90 -1.56 -17.82
CA SER A 98 -8.99 -1.14 -18.72
C SER A 98 -9.61 0.19 -18.32
N LEU A 99 -9.67 0.47 -17.02
CA LEU A 99 -10.15 1.75 -16.50
C LEU A 99 -9.06 2.83 -16.44
N GLU A 100 -7.78 2.49 -16.68
CA GLU A 100 -6.65 3.35 -16.32
C GLU A 100 -6.86 3.93 -14.92
N ALA A 101 -7.01 3.07 -13.92
CA ALA A 101 -7.42 3.46 -12.58
C ALA A 101 -6.41 4.39 -11.90
N ASP A 102 -6.91 5.35 -11.14
CA ASP A 102 -6.09 6.31 -10.37
C ASP A 102 -5.67 5.76 -9.00
N LEU A 103 -6.34 4.71 -8.54
CA LEU A 103 -6.10 4.08 -7.23
C LEU A 103 -6.74 2.69 -7.18
N VAL A 104 -6.05 1.75 -6.56
CA VAL A 104 -6.64 0.49 -6.11
C VAL A 104 -6.67 0.46 -4.58
N ILE A 105 -7.80 0.09 -3.99
CA ILE A 105 -7.92 -0.11 -2.54
C ILE A 105 -8.08 -1.59 -2.29
N LEU A 106 -7.07 -2.21 -1.71
CA LEU A 106 -7.03 -3.63 -1.39
C LEU A 106 -7.23 -3.88 0.10
N SER A 107 -7.91 -4.96 0.46
CA SER A 107 -7.96 -5.43 1.85
C SER A 107 -6.77 -6.35 2.14
N ALA A 108 -6.10 -6.15 3.28
CA ALA A 108 -5.23 -7.17 3.83
C ALA A 108 -6.03 -8.02 4.83
N HIS A 109 -6.20 -9.31 4.53
CA HIS A 109 -6.84 -10.23 5.45
C HIS A 109 -5.85 -10.66 6.52
N SER A 110 -6.17 -10.36 7.77
CA SER A 110 -5.43 -10.88 8.90
C SER A 110 -5.90 -12.31 9.24
N HIS A 111 -5.43 -13.31 8.53
CA HIS A 111 -5.49 -14.65 9.07
C HIS A 111 -4.34 -14.79 10.07
N THR A 112 -4.66 -14.63 11.34
CA THR A 112 -3.74 -14.84 12.46
C THR A 112 -3.44 -16.33 12.60
N MET A 113 -2.47 -16.83 11.83
CA MET A 113 -1.68 -17.98 12.26
C MET A 113 -0.36 -17.42 12.79
N LEU A 114 -0.15 -17.50 14.10
CA LEU A 114 1.07 -17.10 14.80
C LEU A 114 1.42 -15.60 14.79
N GLY A 115 0.43 -14.69 14.81
CA GLY A 115 0.70 -13.26 15.01
C GLY A 115 1.37 -12.55 13.81
N ARG A 116 1.37 -13.14 12.63
CA ARG A 116 1.83 -12.51 11.38
C ARG A 116 0.64 -12.17 10.50
N LEU A 117 0.59 -10.95 10.04
CA LEU A 117 -0.37 -10.52 9.02
C LEU A 117 0.07 -11.13 7.69
N PHE A 118 -0.72 -12.07 7.16
CA PHE A 118 -0.48 -12.57 5.81
C PHE A 118 -1.15 -11.63 4.81
N LEU A 119 -0.34 -11.01 3.98
CA LEU A 119 -0.84 -10.42 2.75
C LEU A 119 -1.36 -11.57 1.86
N GLY A 120 -2.64 -11.54 1.48
CA GLY A 120 -3.20 -12.61 0.64
C GLY A 120 -2.49 -12.66 -0.72
N SER A 121 -2.38 -13.85 -1.31
CA SER A 121 -1.72 -14.06 -2.61
C SER A 121 -2.28 -13.16 -3.74
N ASN A 122 -3.57 -12.83 -3.69
CA ASN A 122 -4.18 -11.92 -4.65
C ASN A 122 -3.67 -10.48 -4.46
N THR A 123 -3.58 -10.00 -3.22
CA THR A 123 -3.07 -8.67 -2.90
C THR A 123 -1.61 -8.55 -3.30
N ASP A 124 -0.81 -9.55 -2.96
CA ASP A 124 0.61 -9.61 -3.33
C ASP A 124 0.80 -9.54 -4.85
N TYR A 125 0.07 -10.38 -5.60
CA TYR A 125 0.15 -10.37 -7.07
C TYR A 125 -0.25 -8.99 -7.65
N VAL A 126 -1.41 -8.45 -7.25
CA VAL A 126 -1.90 -7.15 -7.75
C VAL A 126 -0.89 -6.05 -7.50
N MET A 127 -0.26 -6.07 -6.33
CA MET A 127 0.76 -5.09 -5.98
C MET A 127 1.97 -5.07 -6.91
N HIS A 128 2.33 -6.22 -7.48
CA HIS A 128 3.46 -6.33 -8.41
C HIS A 128 3.08 -6.11 -9.88
N HIS A 129 1.78 -5.94 -10.20
CA HIS A 129 1.34 -5.88 -11.60
C HIS A 129 0.55 -4.63 -11.98
N VAL A 130 0.02 -3.85 -11.02
CA VAL A 130 -0.69 -2.60 -11.35
C VAL A 130 0.27 -1.41 -11.32
N HIS A 131 0.04 -0.46 -12.22
CA HIS A 131 0.87 0.75 -12.38
C HIS A 131 0.32 1.99 -11.64
N CYS A 132 -0.86 1.89 -11.04
CA CYS A 132 -1.44 2.97 -10.26
C CYS A 132 -1.10 2.85 -8.77
N PRO A 133 -1.23 3.94 -7.99
CA PRO A 133 -1.11 3.90 -6.54
C PRO A 133 -2.02 2.86 -5.89
N ILE A 134 -1.57 2.27 -4.79
CA ILE A 134 -2.30 1.24 -4.05
C ILE A 134 -2.48 1.68 -2.60
N TYR A 135 -3.70 1.57 -2.09
CA TYR A 135 -3.98 1.67 -0.67
C TYR A 135 -4.28 0.28 -0.12
N ILE A 136 -3.52 -0.15 0.88
CA ILE A 136 -3.75 -1.41 1.56
C ILE A 136 -4.48 -1.12 2.86
N PHE A 137 -5.76 -1.43 2.86
CA PHE A 137 -6.59 -1.31 4.02
C PHE A 137 -6.27 -2.43 5.00
N LYS A 138 -5.94 -2.06 6.23
CA LYS A 138 -5.76 -2.99 7.34
C LYS A 138 -6.70 -2.57 8.46
N LYS A 139 -7.56 -3.49 8.87
CA LYS A 139 -8.39 -3.29 10.06
C LYS A 139 -7.49 -3.50 11.27
N THR A 140 -7.08 -2.41 11.90
CA THR A 140 -6.28 -2.48 13.13
C THR A 140 -7.15 -2.30 14.34
N SER A 141 -6.94 -3.13 15.38
CA SER A 141 -7.48 -2.92 16.72
C SER A 141 -6.56 -2.06 17.59
N LEU A 142 -5.38 -1.72 17.07
CA LEU A 142 -4.41 -0.90 17.78
C LEU A 142 -4.93 0.55 17.87
N GLN A 143 -4.73 1.16 19.02
CA GLN A 143 -4.90 2.59 19.15
C GLN A 143 -3.78 3.27 18.36
N THR A 144 -4.14 4.10 17.38
CA THR A 144 -3.17 4.81 16.54
C THR A 144 -3.34 6.32 16.70
N ASN A 145 -2.23 7.02 16.60
CA ASN A 145 -2.20 8.47 16.55
C ASN A 145 -2.46 8.97 15.12
N LYS A 146 -2.87 10.21 14.99
CA LYS A 146 -3.06 10.86 13.68
C LYS A 146 -1.71 11.28 13.09
N ILE A 147 -0.86 10.30 12.83
CA ILE A 147 0.47 10.48 12.26
C ILE A 147 0.55 9.69 10.95
N ILE A 148 1.03 10.33 9.89
CA ILE A 148 1.45 9.70 8.65
C ILE A 148 2.97 9.60 8.69
N LEU A 149 3.49 8.39 8.69
CA LEU A 149 4.93 8.14 8.59
C LEU A 149 5.32 8.05 7.11
N VAL A 150 6.31 8.84 6.71
CA VAL A 150 6.82 8.92 5.35
C VAL A 150 8.33 8.67 5.37
N PRO A 151 8.78 7.42 5.22
CA PRO A 151 10.19 7.11 5.03
C PRO A 151 10.71 7.68 3.71
N LEU A 152 11.90 8.29 3.75
CA LEU A 152 12.52 8.94 2.60
C LEU A 152 13.91 8.35 2.34
N ASP A 153 14.21 8.09 1.09
CA ASP A 153 15.55 7.78 0.58
C ASP A 153 16.13 8.91 -0.29
N PHE A 154 15.40 10.05 -0.33
CA PHE A 154 15.72 11.25 -1.10
C PHE A 154 15.74 11.06 -2.62
N SER A 155 15.24 9.94 -3.14
CA SER A 155 15.04 9.75 -4.56
C SER A 155 13.90 10.61 -5.10
N GLU A 156 13.89 10.87 -6.41
CA GLU A 156 12.81 11.62 -7.07
C GLU A 156 11.45 10.92 -6.92
N ALA A 157 11.43 9.59 -6.74
CA ALA A 157 10.21 8.82 -6.48
C ALA A 157 9.52 9.20 -5.15
N ASN A 158 10.25 9.79 -4.20
CA ASN A 158 9.68 10.26 -2.94
C ASN A 158 8.90 11.58 -3.07
N ARG A 159 9.17 12.43 -4.08
CA ARG A 159 8.51 13.72 -4.23
C ARG A 159 6.99 13.60 -4.31
N PRO A 160 6.40 12.81 -5.22
CA PRO A 160 4.96 12.66 -5.28
C PRO A 160 4.34 12.03 -4.03
N VAL A 161 5.10 11.22 -3.29
CA VAL A 161 4.64 10.67 -2.00
C VAL A 161 4.51 11.77 -0.96
N VAL A 162 5.50 12.66 -0.85
CA VAL A 162 5.48 13.81 0.09
C VAL A 162 4.31 14.74 -0.23
N GLU A 163 4.11 15.08 -1.51
CA GLU A 163 2.98 15.91 -1.94
C GLU A 163 1.64 15.26 -1.59
N LYS A 164 1.52 13.95 -1.84
CA LYS A 164 0.30 13.20 -1.53
C LYS A 164 0.05 13.11 -0.03
N ALA A 165 1.11 12.90 0.76
CA ALA A 165 1.04 12.86 2.21
C ALA A 165 0.59 14.21 2.78
N ASN A 166 1.15 15.33 2.25
CA ASN A 166 0.74 16.68 2.67
C ASN A 166 -0.75 16.92 2.38
N LEU A 167 -1.21 16.64 1.16
CA LEU A 167 -2.63 16.77 0.79
C LEU A 167 -3.55 15.91 1.66
N TRP A 168 -3.10 14.70 2.01
CA TRP A 168 -3.85 13.84 2.90
C TRP A 168 -3.91 14.40 4.32
N ALA A 169 -2.77 14.80 4.86
CA ALA A 169 -2.66 15.35 6.20
C ALA A 169 -3.53 16.62 6.37
N GLU A 170 -3.55 17.52 5.37
CA GLU A 170 -4.45 18.68 5.36
C GLU A 170 -5.92 18.31 5.53
N ARG A 171 -6.37 17.30 4.79
CA ARG A 171 -7.78 16.87 4.76
C ARG A 171 -8.20 16.07 6.00
N THR A 172 -7.26 15.37 6.61
CA THR A 172 -7.52 14.44 7.72
C THR A 172 -7.07 14.96 9.08
N LYS A 173 -6.32 16.07 9.10
CA LYS A 173 -5.70 16.65 10.30
C LYS A 173 -4.72 15.68 10.97
N TYR A 174 -3.94 15.00 10.13
CA TYR A 174 -2.80 14.20 10.55
C TYR A 174 -1.54 15.07 10.57
N GLU A 175 -0.57 14.69 11.40
CA GLU A 175 0.80 15.18 11.40
C GLU A 175 1.67 14.34 10.47
N LEU A 176 2.68 14.95 9.82
CA LEU A 176 3.64 14.23 8.99
C LEU A 176 4.93 13.95 9.76
N HIS A 177 5.38 12.71 9.76
CA HIS A 177 6.70 12.35 10.22
C HIS A 177 7.55 11.89 9.02
N PHE A 178 8.46 12.76 8.59
CA PHE A 178 9.48 12.41 7.59
C PHE A 178 10.66 11.72 8.26
N MET A 179 11.01 10.55 7.77
CA MET A 179 12.01 9.71 8.40
C MET A 179 13.03 9.23 7.37
N HIS A 180 14.31 9.43 7.66
CA HIS A 180 15.42 8.79 6.93
C HIS A 180 16.13 7.79 7.83
N VAL A 181 16.45 6.61 7.32
CA VAL A 181 17.22 5.60 8.07
C VAL A 181 18.60 5.47 7.48
N MET A 182 19.59 5.78 8.29
CA MET A 182 21.00 5.60 7.98
C MET A 182 21.44 4.22 8.45
N ILE A 183 22.05 3.46 7.55
CA ILE A 183 22.62 2.15 7.86
C ILE A 183 24.13 2.34 7.97
N PRO A 184 24.71 2.18 9.16
CA PRO A 184 26.16 2.27 9.33
C PRO A 184 26.86 1.22 8.46
N VAL A 185 27.88 1.64 7.72
CA VAL A 185 28.68 0.71 6.92
C VAL A 185 29.69 0.01 7.85
N ASP A 186 29.62 -1.32 7.90
CA ASP A 186 30.62 -2.09 8.64
C ASP A 186 31.91 -2.22 7.83
N TYR A 187 32.89 -1.37 8.15
CA TYR A 187 34.18 -1.38 7.51
C TYR A 187 35.12 -2.49 7.99
N SER A 188 34.71 -3.33 8.94
CA SER A 188 35.55 -4.42 9.45
C SER A 188 35.96 -5.42 8.36
N TYR A 189 35.19 -5.53 7.28
CA TYR A 189 35.47 -6.38 6.12
C TYR A 189 36.53 -5.80 5.17
N PHE A 190 36.84 -4.49 5.23
CA PHE A 190 37.72 -3.82 4.27
C PHE A 190 39.15 -3.65 4.77
N GLY A 191 39.50 -4.21 5.93
CA GLY A 191 40.81 -4.03 6.55
C GLY A 191 41.00 -2.64 7.16
N ALA A 192 42.02 -2.50 8.04
CA ALA A 192 42.19 -1.28 8.85
C ALA A 192 42.65 -0.03 8.04
N GLU A 193 42.99 -0.19 6.77
CA GLU A 193 43.37 0.91 5.87
C GLU A 193 42.58 0.78 4.57
N THR A 194 41.63 1.71 4.35
CA THR A 194 41.09 1.87 3.01
C THR A 194 42.18 2.39 2.10
N SER A 195 42.28 1.85 0.89
CA SER A 195 43.26 2.28 -0.13
C SER A 195 43.22 3.78 -0.49
N LEU A 196 42.29 4.53 0.10
CA LEU A 196 42.06 5.97 -0.05
C LEU A 196 42.62 6.80 1.10
N GLY A 197 43.21 6.19 2.17
CA GLY A 197 43.76 6.93 3.30
C GLY A 197 42.76 7.71 4.16
N LEU A 198 41.46 7.47 3.96
CA LEU A 198 40.38 8.12 4.72
C LEU A 198 40.16 7.37 6.04
N GLY A 199 40.08 8.10 7.14
CA GLY A 199 39.75 7.54 8.45
C GLY A 199 38.30 7.05 8.51
N LYS A 200 38.01 6.11 9.44
CA LYS A 200 36.69 5.54 9.66
C LYS A 200 35.58 6.61 9.85
N ALA A 201 35.94 7.69 10.55
CA ALA A 201 35.03 8.80 10.85
C ALA A 201 34.69 9.70 9.64
N GLU A 202 35.52 9.67 8.59
CA GLU A 202 35.34 10.51 7.39
C GLU A 202 34.41 9.84 6.35
N LEU A 203 34.12 8.55 6.52
CA LEU A 203 33.27 7.75 5.62
C LEU A 203 31.87 7.53 6.16
N GLU A 204 31.62 7.79 7.44
CA GLU A 204 30.29 7.65 8.05
C GLU A 204 29.53 8.98 7.93
N MET A 205 28.39 8.95 7.24
CA MET A 205 27.46 10.09 7.21
C MET A 205 26.96 10.34 8.63
N THR A 206 27.04 11.58 9.10
CA THR A 206 26.55 11.97 10.44
C THR A 206 25.03 12.22 10.41
N GLU A 207 24.38 12.19 11.58
CA GLU A 207 22.98 12.57 11.71
C GLU A 207 22.73 13.99 11.15
N GLU A 208 23.67 14.92 11.38
CA GLU A 208 23.60 16.29 10.88
C GLU A 208 23.60 16.34 9.35
N GLN A 209 24.47 15.59 8.69
CA GLN A 209 24.50 15.49 7.23
C GLN A 209 23.24 14.84 6.66
N GLY A 210 22.71 13.83 7.35
CA GLY A 210 21.43 13.22 6.97
C GLY A 210 20.25 14.18 7.11
N MET A 211 20.28 15.02 8.15
CA MET A 211 19.25 16.05 8.37
C MET A 211 19.36 17.16 7.32
N GLU A 212 20.55 17.63 7.00
CA GLU A 212 20.81 18.59 5.93
C GLU A 212 20.33 18.06 4.57
N ALA A 213 20.59 16.80 4.27
CA ALA A 213 20.09 16.16 3.04
C ALA A 213 18.57 16.12 3.00
N MET A 214 17.90 15.82 4.12
CA MET A 214 16.43 15.84 4.25
C MET A 214 15.88 17.24 4.04
N ASP A 215 16.49 18.25 4.67
CA ASP A 215 16.07 19.64 4.55
C ASP A 215 16.21 20.13 3.11
N ASN A 216 17.31 19.83 2.45
CA ASN A 216 17.53 20.15 1.04
C ASN A 216 16.52 19.46 0.13
N PHE A 217 16.20 18.18 0.40
CA PHE A 217 15.20 17.44 -0.36
C PHE A 217 13.79 18.01 -0.20
N LEU A 218 13.39 18.40 1.03
CA LEU A 218 12.06 18.91 1.33
C LEU A 218 11.89 20.41 1.03
N ALA A 219 12.99 21.18 0.96
CA ALA A 219 12.95 22.64 0.76
C ALA A 219 12.11 23.13 -0.43
N PRO A 220 12.13 22.47 -1.63
CA PRO A 220 11.31 22.89 -2.75
C PRO A 220 9.82 22.51 -2.59
N MET A 221 9.46 21.70 -1.60
CA MET A 221 8.10 21.20 -1.39
C MET A 221 7.33 22.10 -0.44
N LYS A 222 6.10 22.45 -0.80
CA LYS A 222 5.23 23.25 0.06
C LYS A 222 4.51 22.34 1.06
N ILE A 223 5.09 22.16 2.24
CA ILE A 223 4.45 21.46 3.35
C ILE A 223 3.64 22.46 4.18
N THR A 224 2.38 22.18 4.41
CA THR A 224 1.39 23.13 4.99
C THR A 224 0.80 22.64 6.30
N VAL A 225 1.22 21.46 6.75
CA VAL A 225 0.73 20.82 7.98
C VAL A 225 1.86 20.68 9.01
N PRO A 226 1.54 20.44 10.29
CA PRO A 226 2.57 20.11 11.27
C PRO A 226 3.40 18.91 10.83
N GLU A 227 4.71 19.03 10.96
CA GLU A 227 5.65 18.00 10.55
C GLU A 227 6.77 17.79 11.58
N LYS A 228 7.33 16.60 11.56
CA LYS A 228 8.55 16.21 12.26
C LYS A 228 9.53 15.59 11.27
N ARG A 229 10.78 16.02 11.32
CA ARG A 229 11.89 15.46 10.53
C ARG A 229 12.80 14.70 11.46
N LEU A 230 13.26 13.51 11.03
CA LEU A 230 14.16 12.69 11.83
C LEU A 230 15.04 11.83 10.95
N VAL A 231 16.27 11.73 11.37
CA VAL A 231 17.28 10.80 10.84
C VAL A 231 17.57 9.80 11.94
N LEU A 232 17.45 8.53 11.66
CA LEU A 232 17.62 7.47 12.64
C LEU A 232 18.64 6.46 12.12
N PHE A 233 19.44 5.93 13.03
CA PHE A 233 20.35 4.82 12.71
C PHE A 233 19.68 3.48 12.95
N GLY A 234 19.99 2.51 12.10
CA GLY A 234 19.47 1.15 12.22
C GLY A 234 20.26 0.14 11.41
N ASN A 235 20.12 -1.13 11.75
CA ASN A 235 20.75 -2.24 11.02
C ASN A 235 20.05 -2.54 9.68
N SER A 236 18.80 -2.13 9.55
CA SER A 236 18.01 -2.17 8.32
C SER A 236 16.92 -1.10 8.34
N SER A 237 16.61 -0.55 7.17
CA SER A 237 15.60 0.50 7.05
C SER A 237 14.22 0.01 7.49
N TYR A 238 13.81 -1.19 7.07
CA TYR A 238 12.50 -1.73 7.38
C TYR A 238 12.30 -1.98 8.90
N SER A 239 13.30 -2.53 9.61
CA SER A 239 13.16 -2.78 11.05
C SER A 239 13.05 -1.47 11.83
N ARG A 240 13.85 -0.46 11.47
CA ARG A 240 13.81 0.84 12.14
C ARG A 240 12.53 1.61 11.86
N ILE A 241 11.96 1.47 10.63
CA ILE A 241 10.63 2.01 10.31
C ILE A 241 9.54 1.36 11.17
N LEU A 242 9.55 0.02 11.30
CA LEU A 242 8.57 -0.69 12.13
C LEU A 242 8.67 -0.33 13.61
N GLU A 243 9.89 -0.21 14.14
CA GLU A 243 10.13 0.21 15.52
C GLU A 243 9.56 1.62 15.77
N TYR A 244 9.92 2.57 14.92
CA TYR A 244 9.45 3.95 15.06
C TYR A 244 7.94 4.06 14.86
N GLN A 245 7.36 3.33 13.89
CA GLN A 245 5.90 3.30 13.71
C GLN A 245 5.18 2.87 14.98
N LYS A 246 5.69 1.85 15.69
CA LYS A 246 5.14 1.37 16.97
C LYS A 246 5.35 2.37 18.10
N GLU A 247 6.55 2.97 18.17
CA GLU A 247 6.90 3.98 19.17
C GLU A 247 5.93 5.16 19.15
N VAL A 248 5.65 5.70 17.95
CA VAL A 248 4.77 6.87 17.78
C VAL A 248 3.31 6.48 17.52
N GLN A 249 3.02 5.20 17.38
CA GLN A 249 1.70 4.67 17.05
C GLN A 249 1.14 5.31 15.76
N ALA A 250 1.97 5.47 14.72
CA ALA A 250 1.54 6.08 13.48
C ALA A 250 0.36 5.31 12.87
N GLY A 251 -0.64 6.04 12.35
CA GLY A 251 -1.88 5.47 11.84
C GLY A 251 -1.86 5.16 10.34
N LEU A 252 -0.84 5.61 9.63
CA LEU A 252 -0.66 5.37 8.19
C LEU A 252 0.82 5.41 7.83
N LEU A 253 1.25 4.48 6.99
CA LEU A 253 2.56 4.50 6.34
C LEU A 253 2.39 4.85 4.86
N MET A 254 3.15 5.83 4.36
CA MET A 254 3.16 6.19 2.95
C MET A 254 4.55 6.01 2.36
N LEU A 255 4.65 5.25 1.26
CA LEU A 255 5.91 4.84 0.63
C LEU A 255 5.90 5.10 -0.87
N ALA A 256 7.09 5.31 -1.44
CA ALA A 256 7.33 5.17 -2.87
C ALA A 256 7.55 3.70 -3.22
N GLY A 257 6.89 3.21 -4.27
CA GLY A 257 7.27 1.97 -4.94
C GLY A 257 8.25 2.30 -6.06
N HIS A 258 9.43 1.68 -6.05
CA HIS A 258 10.39 1.87 -7.13
C HIS A 258 10.01 1.01 -8.33
N ASP A 259 9.74 1.66 -9.47
CA ASP A 259 9.47 0.99 -10.74
C ASP A 259 10.77 0.55 -11.42
N HIS A 260 11.34 -0.55 -10.97
CA HIS A 260 12.30 -1.28 -11.79
C HIS A 260 11.59 -2.49 -12.40
N THR A 261 11.20 -2.36 -13.67
CA THR A 261 10.63 -3.49 -14.43
C THR A 261 11.73 -4.48 -14.78
N VAL A 262 11.75 -5.63 -14.11
CA VAL A 262 12.49 -6.80 -14.55
C VAL A 262 11.49 -7.87 -14.92
N ALA A 263 11.48 -8.27 -16.18
CA ALA A 263 10.60 -9.32 -16.74
C ALA A 263 9.09 -9.11 -16.51
N GLY A 264 8.60 -7.86 -16.65
CA GLY A 264 7.15 -7.54 -16.55
C GLY A 264 6.60 -7.52 -15.12
N ARG A 265 7.45 -7.57 -14.10
CA ARG A 265 7.09 -7.37 -12.69
C ARG A 265 7.62 -6.04 -12.19
N LEU A 266 6.76 -5.28 -11.53
CA LEU A 266 7.17 -4.07 -10.82
C LEU A 266 7.87 -4.48 -9.50
N PHE A 267 9.12 -4.09 -9.35
CA PHE A 267 9.82 -4.28 -8.09
C PHE A 267 9.43 -3.19 -7.10
N LEU A 268 8.78 -3.57 -6.03
CA LEU A 268 8.41 -2.65 -4.93
C LEU A 268 9.60 -2.22 -4.07
N GLY A 269 10.76 -2.83 -4.26
CA GLY A 269 11.90 -2.71 -3.36
C GLY A 269 11.77 -3.59 -2.11
N SER A 270 12.89 -4.16 -1.67
CA SER A 270 12.92 -5.12 -0.54
C SER A 270 12.37 -4.55 0.77
N ASN A 271 12.56 -3.26 1.02
CA ASN A 271 12.05 -2.59 2.21
C ASN A 271 10.52 -2.48 2.18
N THR A 272 9.95 -2.05 1.05
CA THR A 272 8.50 -1.92 0.87
C THR A 272 7.82 -3.28 0.98
N ASP A 273 8.37 -4.29 0.32
CA ASP A 273 7.87 -5.66 0.36
C ASP A 273 7.87 -6.22 1.80
N TYR A 274 8.97 -6.05 2.54
CA TYR A 274 9.05 -6.48 3.93
C TYR A 274 8.02 -5.75 4.81
N LEU A 275 7.90 -4.43 4.67
CA LEU A 275 6.96 -3.62 5.46
C LEU A 275 5.51 -4.03 5.23
N LEU A 276 5.14 -4.40 4.00
CA LEU A 276 3.80 -4.88 3.66
C LEU A 276 3.37 -6.07 4.49
N HIS A 277 4.28 -7.01 4.72
CA HIS A 277 4.01 -8.24 5.45
C HIS A 277 4.09 -8.09 6.98
N HIS A 278 4.71 -7.01 7.48
CA HIS A 278 5.04 -6.91 8.90
C HIS A 278 4.43 -5.70 9.63
N ILE A 279 3.89 -4.72 8.90
CA ILE A 279 3.27 -3.56 9.53
C ILE A 279 1.79 -3.80 9.83
N ASP A 280 1.33 -3.31 10.98
CA ASP A 280 -0.04 -3.54 11.47
C ASP A 280 -1.01 -2.38 11.15
N VAL A 281 -0.54 -1.37 10.43
CA VAL A 281 -1.35 -0.20 10.05
C VAL A 281 -1.54 -0.14 8.54
N PRO A 282 -2.57 0.59 8.06
CA PRO A 282 -2.76 0.82 6.63
C PRO A 282 -1.52 1.39 5.95
N MET A 283 -1.37 1.05 4.68
CA MET A 283 -0.27 1.55 3.84
C MET A 283 -0.79 2.17 2.56
N TYR A 284 -0.13 3.23 2.13
CA TYR A 284 -0.29 3.79 0.80
C TYR A 284 1.04 3.66 0.07
N VAL A 285 1.03 2.97 -1.05
CA VAL A 285 2.21 2.79 -1.92
C VAL A 285 1.97 3.59 -3.19
N TYR A 286 2.74 4.65 -3.36
CA TYR A 286 2.75 5.43 -4.59
C TYR A 286 3.61 4.70 -5.63
N LYS A 287 3.08 4.52 -6.81
CA LYS A 287 3.81 3.95 -7.94
C LYS A 287 4.10 5.06 -8.95
N CYS A 288 5.34 5.12 -9.39
CA CYS A 288 5.83 6.12 -10.35
C CYS A 288 5.64 5.62 -11.78
#